data_6e026342d9b0e6720f5d68b261ce8b78
#
_entry.id   6e026342d9b0e6720f5d68b261ce8b78
#
_cell.length_a   1.000
_cell.length_b   1.000
_cell.length_c   1.000
_cell.angle_alpha   90.00
_cell.angle_beta   90.00
_cell.angle_gamma   90.00
#
_symmetry.space_group_name_H-M   'P 1'
#
loop_
_entity.id
_entity.type
_entity.pdbx_description
1 polymer ?
#
loop_
_entity_poly.entity_id
_entity_poly.type
_entity_poly.pdbx_seq_one_letter_code
_entity_poly.pdbx_strand_id
1 'polypeptide(L)'
;MSYYTDLMKKDVISWVEPLLSAGVIRCRASDSKFELQNVAAPHKPPWHYIRTVIGAKCPYFHRLFDDISPRTPAGKFVPRRCQECWKIVIRPRTIKELFALEELLVSKFDWPCKCGIERRYYAPLSKHRYGGYIYNTSMKQGLERLAKIRKMLKEHDTLNEVEAYLKRGCTEMEMGVPNSNSWTVSEEQKEVEDILDWYFLFDVPSSGMNEHILTRLHMTWIEWAAENGDETYLEYTDGKPIYEPAVRYERKVEGTEAGSPDDKTVSISPTAGEVPKGIAQTTTRKRKKK
;
A
#
# COMPACT_ATOMS: atom_id res chain seq x y z
N MET A 1 -14.53 -0.79 41.89
CA MET A 1 -14.30 -0.51 40.42
C MET A 1 -12.88 -0.08 40.08
N SER A 2 -12.11 0.55 40.97
CA SER A 2 -10.73 1.02 40.66
C SER A 2 -9.71 -0.11 40.46
N TYR A 3 -9.77 -1.17 41.27
CA TYR A 3 -8.78 -2.25 41.26
C TYR A 3 -8.77 -3.07 39.96
N TYR A 4 -9.93 -3.40 39.41
CA TYR A 4 -10.05 -4.08 38.11
C TYR A 4 -9.58 -3.19 36.95
N THR A 5 -9.89 -1.91 37.02
CA THR A 5 -9.48 -0.94 35.98
C THR A 5 -7.96 -0.77 35.96
N ASP A 6 -7.27 -0.87 37.08
CA ASP A 6 -5.83 -0.69 37.18
C ASP A 6 -5.05 -1.96 36.80
N LEU A 7 -5.60 -3.14 37.04
CA LEU A 7 -5.08 -4.41 36.52
C LEU A 7 -5.23 -4.47 35.02
N MET A 8 -6.39 -4.13 34.49
CA MET A 8 -6.66 -4.08 33.06
C MET A 8 -5.75 -3.06 32.34
N LYS A 9 -5.48 -1.89 32.94
CA LYS A 9 -4.54 -0.93 32.39
C LYS A 9 -3.11 -1.46 32.27
N LYS A 10 -2.65 -2.24 33.24
CA LYS A 10 -1.33 -2.88 33.19
C LYS A 10 -1.23 -3.86 32.02
N ASP A 11 -2.25 -4.67 31.83
CA ASP A 11 -2.28 -5.64 30.73
C ASP A 11 -2.34 -4.93 29.38
N VAL A 12 -3.20 -3.93 29.23
CA VAL A 12 -3.28 -3.14 27.99
C VAL A 12 -1.95 -2.49 27.63
N ILE A 13 -1.24 -1.92 28.63
CA ILE A 13 0.07 -1.32 28.40
C ILE A 13 1.07 -2.38 27.91
N SER A 14 1.10 -3.56 28.53
CA SER A 14 2.00 -4.64 28.10
C SER A 14 1.71 -5.10 26.67
N TRP A 15 0.46 -5.12 26.24
CA TRP A 15 0.08 -5.48 24.88
C TRP A 15 0.53 -4.45 23.83
N VAL A 16 0.51 -3.16 24.17
CA VAL A 16 0.80 -2.06 23.27
C VAL A 16 2.22 -1.50 23.38
N GLU A 17 3.00 -1.98 24.36
CA GLU A 17 4.37 -1.53 24.62
C GLU A 17 5.26 -1.43 23.40
N PRO A 18 5.27 -2.39 22.44
CA PRO A 18 6.09 -2.27 21.25
C PRO A 18 5.73 -1.08 20.37
N LEU A 19 4.45 -0.73 20.33
CA LEU A 19 3.99 0.43 19.57
C LEU A 19 4.32 1.74 20.28
N LEU A 20 4.28 1.75 21.62
CA LEU A 20 4.72 2.87 22.45
C LEU A 20 6.23 3.09 22.30
N SER A 21 7.01 2.02 22.46
CA SER A 21 8.47 2.06 22.37
C SER A 21 8.97 2.44 20.96
N ALA A 22 8.23 2.06 19.93
CA ALA A 22 8.52 2.43 18.55
C ALA A 22 8.00 3.84 18.16
N GLY A 23 7.34 4.55 19.07
CA GLY A 23 6.74 5.86 18.80
C GLY A 23 5.60 5.83 17.77
N VAL A 24 4.99 4.68 17.54
CA VAL A 24 3.84 4.52 16.62
C VAL A 24 2.56 5.03 17.24
N ILE A 25 2.43 4.84 18.55
CA ILE A 25 1.34 5.40 19.37
C ILE A 25 1.91 6.20 20.52
N ARG A 26 1.11 7.11 21.05
CA ARG A 26 1.36 7.75 22.35
C ARG A 26 0.14 7.67 23.23
N CYS A 27 0.36 7.67 24.54
CA CYS A 27 -0.71 7.85 25.49
C CYS A 27 -1.01 9.34 25.68
N ARG A 28 -2.27 9.72 25.48
CA ARG A 28 -2.72 11.10 25.71
C ARG A 28 -2.97 11.30 27.22
N ALA A 29 -2.26 12.25 27.81
CA ALA A 29 -2.29 12.48 29.24
C ALA A 29 -3.67 12.89 29.79
N SER A 30 -4.50 13.56 28.97
CA SER A 30 -5.79 14.10 29.40
C SER A 30 -6.83 13.02 29.75
N ASP A 31 -6.80 11.87 29.08
CA ASP A 31 -7.81 10.81 29.24
C ASP A 31 -7.24 9.40 29.18
N SER A 32 -5.93 9.26 29.21
CA SER A 32 -5.21 7.99 29.13
C SER A 32 -5.55 7.14 27.92
N LYS A 33 -5.94 7.79 26.81
CA LYS A 33 -6.20 7.11 25.54
C LYS A 33 -4.97 7.07 24.65
N PHE A 34 -4.87 6.03 23.85
CA PHE A 34 -3.81 5.90 22.85
C PHE A 34 -4.24 6.57 21.55
N GLU A 35 -3.34 7.35 20.99
CA GLU A 35 -3.51 7.91 19.64
C GLU A 35 -2.34 7.50 18.76
N LEU A 36 -2.62 7.24 17.49
CA LEU A 36 -1.60 6.96 16.51
C LEU A 36 -0.77 8.21 16.24
N GLN A 37 0.56 8.08 16.44
CA GLN A 37 1.50 9.13 16.05
C GLN A 37 1.87 8.95 14.59
N ASN A 38 2.06 10.08 13.91
CA ASN A 38 2.56 10.06 12.54
C ASN A 38 1.88 8.98 11.68
N VAL A 39 0.56 8.86 11.79
CA VAL A 39 -0.18 8.30 10.69
C VAL A 39 0.17 9.22 9.55
N ALA A 40 1.33 8.91 8.94
CA ALA A 40 1.76 9.58 7.74
C ALA A 40 0.52 9.63 6.90
N ALA A 41 0.07 10.84 6.65
CA ALA A 41 -1.14 11.07 5.91
C ALA A 41 -1.17 10.05 4.76
N PRO A 42 -2.33 9.46 4.45
CA PRO A 42 -2.44 8.43 3.41
C PRO A 42 -1.96 8.88 2.02
N HIS A 43 -1.36 10.04 1.95
CA HIS A 43 -0.82 10.70 0.78
C HIS A 43 0.54 10.20 0.31
N LYS A 44 1.02 9.09 0.88
CA LYS A 44 2.15 8.48 0.20
C LYS A 44 1.63 7.86 -1.08
N PRO A 45 2.05 8.38 -2.23
CA PRO A 45 1.86 7.64 -3.46
C PRO A 45 2.12 6.16 -3.16
N PRO A 46 1.32 5.23 -3.57
CA PRO A 46 0.71 5.24 -4.89
C PRO A 46 -0.82 5.22 -4.92
N TRP A 47 -1.52 5.62 -3.86
CA TRP A 47 -2.98 5.46 -3.77
C TRP A 47 -3.73 6.79 -3.78
N HIS A 48 -4.73 6.90 -4.65
CA HIS A 48 -5.79 7.89 -4.52
C HIS A 48 -6.90 7.36 -3.61
N TYR A 49 -7.02 7.93 -2.42
CA TYR A 49 -8.08 7.63 -1.47
C TYR A 49 -9.31 8.50 -1.77
N ILE A 50 -10.27 7.92 -2.47
CA ILE A 50 -11.50 8.60 -2.89
C ILE A 50 -12.57 8.34 -1.83
N ARG A 51 -13.07 9.38 -1.17
CA ARG A 51 -14.18 9.31 -0.19
C ARG A 51 -14.03 8.23 0.88
N THR A 52 -12.81 7.99 1.36
CA THR A 52 -12.59 6.98 2.38
C THR A 52 -11.76 7.49 3.54
N VAL A 53 -12.27 7.30 4.76
CA VAL A 53 -11.52 7.39 6.01
C VAL A 53 -11.03 6.02 6.50
N ILE A 54 -11.41 4.93 5.83
CA ILE A 54 -11.05 3.57 6.21
C ILE A 54 -9.53 3.38 6.16
N GLY A 55 -8.86 3.96 5.17
CA GLY A 55 -7.41 3.88 5.02
C GLY A 55 -6.63 4.46 6.20
N ALA A 56 -7.20 5.40 6.94
CA ALA A 56 -6.58 5.98 8.13
C ALA A 56 -6.59 5.02 9.34
N LYS A 57 -7.59 4.14 9.41
CA LYS A 57 -7.75 3.16 10.48
C LYS A 57 -7.03 1.83 10.20
N CYS A 58 -6.82 1.48 8.93
CA CYS A 58 -6.16 0.24 8.53
C CYS A 58 -4.77 0.04 9.16
N PRO A 59 -3.88 1.04 9.27
CA PRO A 59 -2.59 0.86 9.92
C PRO A 59 -2.71 0.33 11.35
N TYR A 60 -3.70 0.79 12.12
CA TYR A 60 -3.97 0.28 13.46
C TYR A 60 -4.39 -1.19 13.44
N PHE A 61 -5.31 -1.58 12.55
CA PHE A 61 -5.77 -2.97 12.47
C PHE A 61 -4.68 -3.94 12.01
N HIS A 62 -3.76 -3.49 11.15
CA HIS A 62 -2.58 -4.28 10.80
C HIS A 62 -1.64 -4.43 12.01
N ARG A 63 -1.43 -3.37 12.78
CA ARG A 63 -0.64 -3.45 14.02
C ARG A 63 -1.32 -4.29 15.10
N LEU A 64 -2.64 -4.20 15.22
CA LEU A 64 -3.40 -5.07 16.10
C LEU A 64 -3.20 -6.55 15.73
N PHE A 65 -3.23 -6.88 14.45
CA PHE A 65 -3.00 -8.23 13.97
C PHE A 65 -1.57 -8.74 14.18
N ASP A 66 -0.58 -7.93 13.85
CA ASP A 66 0.82 -8.35 13.80
C ASP A 66 1.52 -8.22 15.16
N ASP A 67 1.31 -7.11 15.87
CA ASP A 67 2.12 -6.73 17.02
C ASP A 67 1.38 -6.87 18.36
N ILE A 68 0.07 -6.61 18.39
CA ILE A 68 -0.71 -6.56 19.63
C ILE A 68 -1.35 -7.91 19.94
N SER A 69 -2.11 -8.48 19.01
CA SER A 69 -2.90 -9.67 19.25
C SER A 69 -2.09 -10.86 19.78
N PRO A 70 -0.85 -11.14 19.31
CA PRO A 70 -0.06 -12.24 19.83
C PRO A 70 0.32 -12.12 21.32
N ARG A 71 0.20 -10.92 21.88
CA ARG A 71 0.52 -10.62 23.29
C ARG A 71 -0.69 -10.64 24.19
N THR A 72 -1.87 -10.79 23.62
CA THR A 72 -3.14 -10.84 24.37
C THR A 72 -3.51 -12.28 24.71
N PRO A 73 -4.39 -12.50 25.68
CA PRO A 73 -4.89 -13.85 26.01
C PRO A 73 -5.56 -14.55 24.82
N ALA A 74 -6.15 -13.80 23.89
CA ALA A 74 -6.78 -14.34 22.70
C ALA A 74 -5.78 -14.83 21.62
N GLY A 75 -4.48 -14.53 21.78
CA GLY A 75 -3.47 -14.88 20.80
C GLY A 75 -3.64 -14.11 19.48
N LYS A 76 -3.05 -14.61 18.39
CA LYS A 76 -3.15 -13.96 17.08
C LYS A 76 -4.52 -14.16 16.47
N PHE A 77 -5.23 -13.07 16.20
CA PHE A 77 -6.56 -13.08 15.59
C PHE A 77 -6.69 -12.02 14.49
N VAL A 78 -7.61 -12.25 13.56
CA VAL A 78 -8.01 -11.24 12.58
C VAL A 78 -8.99 -10.27 13.23
N PRO A 79 -8.71 -8.96 13.28
CA PRO A 79 -9.61 -7.99 13.92
C PRO A 79 -11.04 -8.04 13.38
N ARG A 80 -12.05 -7.90 14.24
CA ARG A 80 -13.49 -7.94 13.86
C ARG A 80 -13.79 -7.05 12.68
N ARG A 81 -13.30 -5.80 12.69
CA ARG A 81 -13.50 -4.86 11.59
C ARG A 81 -12.84 -5.27 10.29
N CYS A 82 -11.77 -6.08 10.35
CA CYS A 82 -11.15 -6.67 9.15
C CYS A 82 -11.93 -7.88 8.66
N GLN A 83 -12.55 -8.65 9.55
CA GLN A 83 -13.45 -9.75 9.19
C GLN A 83 -14.73 -9.26 8.50
N GLU A 84 -15.24 -8.09 8.90
CA GLU A 84 -16.41 -7.43 8.33
C GLU A 84 -16.08 -6.53 7.12
N CYS A 85 -14.81 -6.40 6.78
CA CYS A 85 -14.36 -5.60 5.66
C CYS A 85 -14.46 -6.38 4.35
N TRP A 86 -15.50 -6.10 3.57
CA TRP A 86 -15.72 -6.69 2.25
C TRP A 86 -15.27 -5.71 1.17
N LYS A 87 -14.34 -6.14 0.32
CA LYS A 87 -13.77 -5.30 -0.73
C LYS A 87 -14.11 -5.83 -2.10
N ILE A 88 -14.65 -4.95 -2.93
CA ILE A 88 -14.62 -5.19 -4.37
C ILE A 88 -13.22 -4.84 -4.82
N VAL A 89 -12.52 -5.80 -5.40
CA VAL A 89 -11.20 -5.64 -6.01
C VAL A 89 -11.41 -5.50 -7.50
N ILE A 90 -10.87 -4.45 -8.10
CA ILE A 90 -10.91 -4.17 -9.54
C ILE A 90 -9.46 -4.19 -10.02
N ARG A 91 -9.19 -4.84 -11.17
CA ARG A 91 -7.83 -5.11 -11.64
C ARG A 91 -7.54 -4.46 -13.00
N PRO A 92 -7.26 -3.15 -13.05
CA PRO A 92 -6.76 -2.54 -14.28
C PRO A 92 -5.47 -3.21 -14.72
N ARG A 93 -5.29 -3.37 -16.03
CA ARG A 93 -4.11 -4.01 -16.63
C ARG A 93 -3.10 -2.99 -17.11
N THR A 94 -3.58 -1.78 -17.42
CA THR A 94 -2.79 -0.68 -17.96
C THR A 94 -3.05 0.61 -17.17
N ILE A 95 -2.15 1.59 -17.30
CA ILE A 95 -2.35 2.90 -16.69
C ILE A 95 -3.55 3.62 -17.31
N LYS A 96 -3.81 3.41 -18.57
CA LYS A 96 -5.02 3.93 -19.24
C LYS A 96 -6.29 3.42 -18.55
N GLU A 97 -6.36 2.12 -18.28
CA GLU A 97 -7.45 1.53 -17.51
C GLU A 97 -7.50 2.05 -16.07
N LEU A 98 -6.35 2.34 -15.44
CA LEU A 98 -6.31 2.89 -14.09
C LEU A 98 -6.89 4.31 -14.03
N PHE A 99 -6.55 5.19 -14.97
CA PHE A 99 -7.12 6.53 -15.05
C PHE A 99 -8.61 6.51 -15.39
N ALA A 100 -9.04 5.67 -16.31
CA ALA A 100 -10.46 5.48 -16.62
C ALA A 100 -11.24 4.96 -15.39
N LEU A 101 -10.63 4.06 -14.60
CA LEU A 101 -11.22 3.58 -13.36
C LEU A 101 -11.30 4.70 -12.31
N GLU A 102 -10.27 5.52 -12.15
CA GLU A 102 -10.29 6.66 -11.24
C GLU A 102 -11.43 7.62 -11.58
N GLU A 103 -11.56 8.00 -12.84
CA GLU A 103 -12.65 8.87 -13.32
C GLU A 103 -14.02 8.27 -13.01
N LEU A 104 -14.21 6.97 -13.28
CA LEU A 104 -15.44 6.26 -12.97
C LEU A 104 -15.75 6.30 -11.47
N LEU A 105 -14.76 6.03 -10.61
CA LEU A 105 -14.93 6.01 -9.17
C LEU A 105 -15.22 7.40 -8.60
N VAL A 106 -14.58 8.44 -9.12
CA VAL A 106 -14.78 9.82 -8.69
C VAL A 106 -16.15 10.35 -9.12
N SER A 107 -16.55 10.07 -10.37
CA SER A 107 -17.74 10.69 -10.99
C SER A 107 -19.05 9.98 -10.68
N LYS A 108 -19.05 8.65 -10.51
CA LYS A 108 -20.28 7.83 -10.47
C LYS A 108 -20.65 7.29 -9.09
N PHE A 109 -19.74 7.32 -8.14
CA PHE A 109 -19.97 6.70 -6.83
C PHE A 109 -19.66 7.64 -5.68
N ASP A 110 -20.46 7.53 -4.63
CA ASP A 110 -20.24 8.13 -3.31
C ASP A 110 -19.69 7.12 -2.29
N TRP A 111 -19.34 5.92 -2.75
CA TRP A 111 -18.88 4.84 -1.89
C TRP A 111 -17.41 5.01 -1.46
N PRO A 112 -17.06 4.57 -0.26
CA PRO A 112 -15.65 4.55 0.16
C PRO A 112 -14.82 3.70 -0.79
N CYS A 113 -13.87 4.32 -1.46
CA CYS A 113 -13.04 3.64 -2.46
C CYS A 113 -11.65 4.26 -2.57
N LYS A 114 -10.75 3.54 -3.21
CA LYS A 114 -9.44 4.01 -3.64
C LYS A 114 -8.99 3.30 -4.90
N CYS A 115 -8.09 3.91 -5.65
CA CYS A 115 -7.38 3.26 -6.75
C CYS A 115 -5.90 3.68 -6.76
N GLY A 116 -5.07 2.94 -7.49
CA GLY A 116 -3.64 3.22 -7.58
C GLY A 116 -2.78 1.99 -7.80
N ILE A 117 -1.52 2.06 -7.34
CA ILE A 117 -0.49 1.06 -7.56
C ILE A 117 -0.24 0.27 -6.27
N GLU A 118 -0.22 -1.06 -6.36
CA GLU A 118 0.15 -1.94 -5.26
C GLU A 118 1.61 -2.37 -5.38
N ARG A 119 2.45 -1.86 -4.50
CA ARG A 119 3.89 -2.17 -4.50
C ARG A 119 4.25 -3.50 -3.82
N ARG A 120 3.33 -4.09 -3.06
CA ARG A 120 3.59 -5.32 -2.31
C ARG A 120 3.56 -6.54 -3.23
N TYR A 121 4.60 -7.36 -3.19
CA TYR A 121 4.78 -8.50 -4.10
C TYR A 121 3.71 -9.57 -3.98
N TYR A 122 3.18 -9.77 -2.80
CA TYR A 122 2.18 -10.81 -2.52
C TYR A 122 0.76 -10.43 -2.89
N ALA A 123 0.52 -9.18 -3.26
CA ALA A 123 -0.81 -8.78 -3.69
C ALA A 123 -1.12 -9.35 -5.09
N PRO A 124 -2.16 -10.17 -5.25
CA PRO A 124 -2.51 -10.79 -6.53
C PRO A 124 -3.23 -9.76 -7.41
N LEU A 125 -2.47 -8.87 -8.01
CA LEU A 125 -2.95 -7.84 -8.92
C LEU A 125 -2.50 -8.11 -10.36
N SER A 126 -2.86 -7.20 -11.27
CA SER A 126 -2.42 -7.22 -12.66
C SER A 126 -0.88 -7.19 -12.77
N LYS A 127 -0.36 -7.52 -13.95
CA LYS A 127 1.08 -7.50 -14.26
C LYS A 127 1.74 -6.20 -13.79
N HIS A 128 1.10 -5.06 -14.04
CA HIS A 128 1.64 -3.75 -13.67
C HIS A 128 1.21 -3.28 -12.27
N ARG A 129 0.51 -4.13 -11.51
CA ARG A 129 0.12 -3.92 -10.12
C ARG A 129 -0.87 -2.78 -9.90
N TYR A 130 -1.70 -2.48 -10.87
CA TYR A 130 -2.80 -1.53 -10.71
C TYR A 130 -3.96 -2.16 -9.98
N GLY A 131 -4.69 -1.36 -9.20
CA GLY A 131 -5.83 -1.84 -8.45
C GLY A 131 -6.80 -0.75 -8.06
N GLY A 132 -8.07 -1.12 -7.99
CA GLY A 132 -9.13 -0.35 -7.37
C GLY A 132 -9.80 -1.16 -6.27
N TYR A 133 -10.24 -0.47 -5.22
CA TYR A 133 -10.89 -1.09 -4.09
C TYR A 133 -12.12 -0.29 -3.67
N ILE A 134 -13.27 -0.96 -3.56
CA ILE A 134 -14.49 -0.38 -2.98
C ILE A 134 -14.77 -1.11 -1.69
N TYR A 135 -14.96 -0.38 -0.61
CA TYR A 135 -15.13 -0.92 0.74
C TYR A 135 -16.61 -1.07 1.10
N ASN A 136 -16.95 -2.21 1.68
CA ASN A 136 -18.29 -2.57 2.10
C ASN A 136 -18.26 -3.14 3.51
N THR A 137 -19.33 -2.95 4.27
CA THR A 137 -19.48 -3.39 5.66
C THR A 137 -20.16 -4.75 5.79
N SER A 138 -20.61 -5.33 4.68
CA SER A 138 -21.20 -6.68 4.66
C SER A 138 -21.02 -7.33 3.30
N MET A 139 -21.06 -8.66 3.28
CA MET A 139 -21.03 -9.45 2.06
C MET A 139 -22.21 -9.10 1.14
N LYS A 140 -23.42 -8.94 1.69
CA LYS A 140 -24.62 -8.59 0.93
C LYS A 140 -24.43 -7.27 0.18
N GLN A 141 -24.02 -6.22 0.88
CA GLN A 141 -23.72 -4.92 0.27
C GLN A 141 -22.63 -5.04 -0.80
N GLY A 142 -21.58 -5.82 -0.52
CA GLY A 142 -20.49 -6.06 -1.46
C GLY A 142 -20.98 -6.72 -2.75
N LEU A 143 -21.83 -7.73 -2.67
CA LEU A 143 -22.39 -8.42 -3.85
C LEU A 143 -23.32 -7.52 -4.67
N GLU A 144 -24.18 -6.74 -4.02
CA GLU A 144 -25.07 -5.79 -4.68
C GLU A 144 -24.27 -4.72 -5.45
N ARG A 145 -23.23 -4.17 -4.82
CA ARG A 145 -22.34 -3.19 -5.46
C ARG A 145 -21.47 -3.80 -6.54
N LEU A 146 -21.00 -5.04 -6.34
CA LEU A 146 -20.22 -5.76 -7.36
C LEU A 146 -21.02 -5.96 -8.65
N ALA A 147 -22.30 -6.31 -8.55
CA ALA A 147 -23.16 -6.45 -9.73
C ALA A 147 -23.26 -5.12 -10.51
N LYS A 148 -23.44 -3.98 -9.79
CA LYS A 148 -23.47 -2.66 -10.42
C LYS A 148 -22.13 -2.29 -11.08
N ILE A 149 -21.01 -2.53 -10.38
CA ILE A 149 -19.67 -2.27 -10.90
C ILE A 149 -19.41 -3.08 -12.17
N ARG A 150 -19.67 -4.38 -12.15
CA ARG A 150 -19.47 -5.25 -13.33
C ARG A 150 -20.27 -4.79 -14.53
N LYS A 151 -21.51 -4.35 -14.33
CA LYS A 151 -22.32 -3.78 -15.40
C LYS A 151 -21.66 -2.53 -15.99
N MET A 152 -21.24 -1.58 -15.13
CA MET A 152 -20.62 -0.33 -15.58
C MET A 152 -19.26 -0.55 -16.26
N LEU A 153 -18.43 -1.46 -15.71
CA LEU A 153 -17.18 -1.84 -16.37
C LEU A 153 -17.47 -2.41 -17.77
N LYS A 154 -18.46 -3.29 -17.91
CA LYS A 154 -18.83 -3.90 -19.19
C LYS A 154 -19.30 -2.90 -20.24
N GLU A 155 -19.97 -1.84 -19.80
CA GLU A 155 -20.50 -0.77 -20.65
C GLU A 155 -19.47 0.33 -20.95
N HIS A 156 -18.28 0.28 -20.35
CA HIS A 156 -17.25 1.30 -20.51
C HIS A 156 -16.23 0.90 -21.59
N ASP A 157 -15.96 1.75 -22.56
CA ASP A 157 -15.10 1.44 -23.70
C ASP A 157 -13.69 0.95 -23.32
N THR A 158 -13.11 1.56 -22.29
CA THR A 158 -11.74 1.23 -21.81
C THR A 158 -11.71 0.12 -20.76
N LEU A 159 -12.81 -0.09 -19.99
CA LEU A 159 -12.81 -0.97 -18.80
C LEU A 159 -13.57 -2.28 -19.01
N ASN A 160 -14.08 -2.55 -20.20
CA ASN A 160 -15.00 -3.67 -20.49
C ASN A 160 -14.39 -5.07 -20.25
N GLU A 161 -13.05 -5.17 -20.24
CA GLU A 161 -12.33 -6.40 -19.94
C GLU A 161 -11.69 -6.43 -18.54
N VAL A 162 -11.89 -5.37 -17.76
CA VAL A 162 -11.31 -5.27 -16.41
C VAL A 162 -12.07 -6.18 -15.45
N GLU A 163 -11.34 -7.06 -14.80
CA GLU A 163 -11.91 -7.99 -13.81
C GLU A 163 -12.29 -7.27 -12.52
N ALA A 164 -13.44 -7.65 -11.96
CA ALA A 164 -13.85 -7.25 -10.61
C ALA A 164 -14.42 -8.44 -9.84
N TYR A 165 -14.02 -8.58 -8.57
CA TYR A 165 -14.50 -9.63 -7.67
C TYR A 165 -14.59 -9.13 -6.22
N LEU A 166 -15.37 -9.85 -5.40
CA LEU A 166 -15.50 -9.58 -3.97
C LEU A 166 -14.48 -10.38 -3.17
N LYS A 167 -13.84 -9.73 -2.20
CA LYS A 167 -12.86 -10.31 -1.30
C LYS A 167 -13.16 -9.90 0.14
N ARG A 168 -12.99 -10.83 1.09
CA ARG A 168 -13.06 -10.56 2.52
C ARG A 168 -11.68 -10.16 3.07
N GLY A 169 -11.60 -9.09 3.83
CA GLY A 169 -10.37 -8.64 4.53
C GLY A 169 -9.21 -8.24 3.61
N CYS A 170 -8.04 -8.15 4.20
CA CYS A 170 -6.79 -7.84 3.51
C CYS A 170 -6.00 -9.11 3.20
N THR A 171 -5.20 -9.08 2.13
CA THR A 171 -4.33 -10.20 1.75
C THR A 171 -3.36 -10.59 2.87
N GLU A 172 -2.83 -9.62 3.61
CA GLU A 172 -1.97 -9.86 4.77
C GLU A 172 -2.67 -10.67 5.87
N MET A 173 -3.94 -10.37 6.13
CA MET A 173 -4.73 -11.13 7.10
C MET A 173 -4.95 -12.58 6.62
N GLU A 174 -5.24 -12.77 5.33
CA GLU A 174 -5.37 -14.12 4.76
C GLU A 174 -4.06 -14.90 4.76
N MET A 175 -2.92 -14.24 4.55
CA MET A 175 -1.60 -14.89 4.64
C MET A 175 -1.28 -15.32 6.07
N GLY A 176 -1.65 -14.49 7.05
CA GLY A 176 -1.42 -14.81 8.47
C GLY A 176 -2.40 -15.81 9.06
N VAL A 177 -3.66 -15.76 8.63
CA VAL A 177 -4.73 -16.71 8.99
C VAL A 177 -5.44 -17.14 7.72
N PRO A 178 -5.02 -18.24 7.08
CA PRO A 178 -5.57 -18.72 5.82
C PRO A 178 -7.07 -19.04 5.90
N ASN A 179 -7.72 -19.01 4.73
CA ASN A 179 -9.13 -19.27 4.55
C ASN A 179 -10.04 -18.26 5.26
N SER A 180 -10.21 -17.09 4.65
CA SER A 180 -11.06 -16.02 5.18
C SER A 180 -12.51 -16.42 5.42
N ASN A 181 -13.01 -17.52 4.80
CA ASN A 181 -14.35 -18.03 5.06
C ASN A 181 -14.51 -18.61 6.47
N SER A 182 -13.40 -19.11 7.06
CA SER A 182 -13.41 -19.71 8.40
C SER A 182 -13.15 -18.70 9.52
N TRP A 183 -12.93 -17.42 9.20
CA TRP A 183 -12.70 -16.43 10.24
C TRP A 183 -13.92 -16.25 11.14
N THR A 184 -13.70 -16.46 12.42
CA THR A 184 -14.70 -16.30 13.48
C THR A 184 -14.12 -15.43 14.59
N VAL A 185 -14.98 -14.84 15.40
CA VAL A 185 -14.62 -14.06 16.57
C VAL A 185 -14.86 -14.92 17.80
N SER A 186 -13.80 -15.21 18.57
CA SER A 186 -13.96 -15.86 19.88
C SER A 186 -14.41 -14.85 20.93
N GLU A 187 -14.96 -15.32 22.05
CA GLU A 187 -15.34 -14.43 23.17
C GLU A 187 -14.11 -13.74 23.76
N GLU A 188 -12.98 -14.45 23.88
CA GLU A 188 -11.73 -13.83 24.36
C GLU A 188 -11.25 -12.73 23.40
N GLN A 189 -11.34 -12.95 22.07
CA GLN A 189 -11.02 -11.92 21.09
C GLN A 189 -11.92 -10.69 21.27
N LYS A 190 -13.22 -10.93 21.45
CA LYS A 190 -14.19 -9.85 21.63
C LYS A 190 -13.88 -9.01 22.85
N GLU A 191 -13.60 -9.64 24.00
CA GLU A 191 -13.21 -8.94 25.23
C GLU A 191 -11.94 -8.09 25.02
N VAL A 192 -10.92 -8.67 24.40
CA VAL A 192 -9.66 -7.96 24.12
C VAL A 192 -9.90 -6.77 23.20
N GLU A 193 -10.64 -6.94 22.11
CA GLU A 193 -10.91 -5.85 21.19
C GLU A 193 -11.80 -4.76 21.82
N ASP A 194 -12.77 -5.11 22.65
CA ASP A 194 -13.61 -4.13 23.37
C ASP A 194 -12.76 -3.27 24.33
N ILE A 195 -11.80 -3.89 25.01
CA ILE A 195 -10.83 -3.18 25.85
C ILE A 195 -9.98 -2.22 25.01
N LEU A 196 -9.42 -2.69 23.91
CA LEU A 196 -8.58 -1.90 23.02
C LEU A 196 -9.35 -0.76 22.35
N ASP A 197 -10.57 -1.03 21.88
CA ASP A 197 -11.46 -0.02 21.29
C ASP A 197 -11.79 1.11 22.27
N TRP A 198 -11.86 0.81 23.59
CA TRP A 198 -12.05 1.82 24.63
C TRP A 198 -10.86 2.75 24.78
N TYR A 199 -9.64 2.21 24.63
CA TYR A 199 -8.40 2.97 24.85
C TYR A 199 -7.86 3.65 23.60
N PHE A 200 -8.25 3.22 22.38
CA PHE A 200 -7.74 3.79 21.15
C PHE A 200 -8.64 4.88 20.59
N LEU A 201 -8.02 5.97 20.16
CA LEU A 201 -8.66 7.03 19.39
C LEU A 201 -8.46 6.77 17.88
N PHE A 202 -9.57 6.63 17.18
CA PHE A 202 -9.57 6.34 15.74
C PHE A 202 -9.80 7.57 14.86
N ASP A 203 -9.96 8.74 15.46
CA ASP A 203 -10.21 9.97 14.72
C ASP A 203 -8.90 10.49 14.15
N VAL A 204 -8.62 10.07 12.94
CA VAL A 204 -7.52 10.61 12.15
C VAL A 204 -8.07 11.71 11.27
N PRO A 205 -7.54 12.94 11.34
CA PRO A 205 -7.94 14.00 10.43
C PRO A 205 -7.74 13.54 8.98
N SER A 206 -8.81 13.55 8.18
CA SER A 206 -8.67 13.36 6.75
C SER A 206 -8.08 14.64 6.17
N SER A 207 -6.79 14.65 5.90
CA SER A 207 -6.24 15.68 5.04
C SER A 207 -6.75 15.39 3.63
N GLY A 208 -7.61 16.26 3.13
CA GLY A 208 -8.18 16.14 1.79
C GLY A 208 -7.09 16.06 0.73
N MET A 209 -7.31 15.26 -0.30
CA MET A 209 -6.49 15.26 -1.50
C MET A 209 -6.68 16.62 -2.17
N ASN A 210 -5.64 17.46 -2.23
CA ASN A 210 -5.67 18.68 -3.01
C ASN A 210 -5.11 18.41 -4.42
N GLU A 211 -5.33 19.36 -5.32
CA GLU A 211 -4.94 19.24 -6.72
C GLU A 211 -3.44 19.00 -6.91
N HIS A 212 -2.58 19.66 -6.13
CA HIS A 212 -1.13 19.44 -6.21
C HIS A 212 -0.73 18.03 -5.81
N ILE A 213 -1.35 17.48 -4.77
CA ILE A 213 -1.07 16.11 -4.34
C ILE A 213 -1.56 15.14 -5.39
N LEU A 214 -2.73 15.37 -5.98
CA LEU A 214 -3.29 14.53 -7.03
C LEU A 214 -2.40 14.55 -8.29
N THR A 215 -1.95 15.72 -8.73
CA THR A 215 -1.02 15.85 -9.85
C THR A 215 0.27 15.05 -9.62
N ARG A 216 0.88 15.16 -8.43
CA ARG A 216 2.08 14.40 -8.07
C ARG A 216 1.80 12.89 -8.04
N LEU A 217 0.64 12.49 -7.60
CA LEU A 217 0.21 11.10 -7.60
C LEU A 217 0.11 10.56 -9.04
N HIS A 218 -0.54 11.30 -9.93
CA HIS A 218 -0.66 10.93 -11.35
C HIS A 218 0.70 10.84 -12.03
N MET A 219 1.61 11.79 -11.78
CA MET A 219 2.99 11.71 -12.24
C MET A 219 3.68 10.42 -11.78
N THR A 220 3.53 10.07 -10.49
CA THR A 220 4.08 8.80 -9.96
C THR A 220 3.49 7.57 -10.64
N TRP A 221 2.21 7.59 -11.02
CA TRP A 221 1.60 6.48 -11.74
C TRP A 221 2.15 6.36 -13.17
N ILE A 222 2.35 7.49 -13.85
CA ILE A 222 2.91 7.54 -15.19
C ILE A 222 4.37 7.04 -15.18
N GLU A 223 5.19 7.51 -14.23
CA GLU A 223 6.56 7.02 -14.03
C GLU A 223 6.60 5.52 -13.78
N TRP A 224 5.74 5.02 -12.89
CA TRP A 224 5.63 3.59 -12.61
C TRP A 224 5.26 2.78 -13.86
N ALA A 225 4.34 3.28 -14.67
CA ALA A 225 3.93 2.63 -15.92
C ALA A 225 5.12 2.49 -16.88
N ALA A 226 5.88 3.57 -17.08
CA ALA A 226 7.07 3.57 -17.92
C ALA A 226 8.14 2.57 -17.40
N GLU A 227 8.43 2.59 -16.09
CA GLU A 227 9.41 1.70 -15.45
C GLU A 227 9.02 0.22 -15.55
N ASN A 228 7.73 -0.09 -15.61
CA ASN A 228 7.21 -1.46 -15.66
C ASN A 228 6.78 -1.91 -17.06
N GLY A 229 7.08 -1.13 -18.07
CA GLY A 229 6.85 -1.48 -19.48
C GLY A 229 5.37 -1.47 -19.89
N ASP A 230 4.58 -0.59 -19.30
CA ASP A 230 3.21 -0.32 -19.70
C ASP A 230 3.21 0.87 -20.68
N GLU A 231 3.31 0.58 -21.96
CA GLU A 231 3.44 1.60 -23.03
C GLU A 231 2.25 2.54 -23.14
N THR A 232 1.10 2.23 -22.50
CA THR A 232 -0.07 3.14 -22.54
C THR A 232 0.18 4.45 -21.80
N TYR A 233 1.28 4.57 -21.03
CA TYR A 233 1.70 5.85 -20.45
C TYR A 233 2.02 6.92 -21.50
N LEU A 234 2.39 6.52 -22.71
CA LEU A 234 2.70 7.43 -23.81
C LEU A 234 1.51 8.34 -24.17
N GLU A 235 0.27 7.90 -23.91
CA GLU A 235 -0.92 8.74 -24.09
C GLU A 235 -0.92 9.99 -23.17
N TYR A 236 -0.15 9.97 -22.07
CA TYR A 236 -0.07 11.03 -21.06
C TYR A 236 1.23 11.85 -21.13
N THR A 237 2.10 11.54 -22.10
CA THR A 237 3.40 12.20 -22.28
C THR A 237 3.60 12.71 -23.73
N ASP A 238 2.50 12.99 -24.44
CA ASP A 238 2.51 13.42 -25.85
C ASP A 238 3.27 12.45 -26.77
N GLY A 239 3.21 11.15 -26.47
CA GLY A 239 3.92 10.11 -27.20
C GLY A 239 5.42 10.05 -26.94
N LYS A 240 5.94 10.80 -25.97
CA LYS A 240 7.37 10.86 -25.67
C LYS A 240 7.73 9.95 -24.50
N PRO A 241 8.82 9.18 -24.61
CA PRO A 241 9.36 8.45 -23.46
C PRO A 241 9.73 9.40 -22.32
N ILE A 242 9.48 9.00 -21.07
CA ILE A 242 9.89 9.76 -19.88
C ILE A 242 11.42 9.76 -19.74
N TYR A 243 12.04 8.65 -20.14
CA TYR A 243 13.49 8.49 -20.09
C TYR A 243 14.02 8.26 -21.49
N GLU A 244 15.07 8.96 -21.84
CA GLU A 244 15.84 8.67 -23.05
C GLU A 244 16.46 7.27 -22.92
N PRO A 245 16.56 6.51 -24.03
CA PRO A 245 17.25 5.22 -24.01
C PRO A 245 18.69 5.39 -23.48
N ALA A 246 19.11 4.51 -22.60
CA ALA A 246 20.46 4.54 -22.06
C ALA A 246 21.49 4.43 -23.18
N VAL A 247 22.48 5.35 -23.17
CA VAL A 247 23.61 5.27 -24.09
C VAL A 247 24.43 4.03 -23.71
N ARG A 248 24.58 3.11 -24.65
CA ARG A 248 25.39 1.90 -24.47
C ARG A 248 26.81 2.16 -24.97
N TYR A 249 27.77 1.96 -24.11
CA TYR A 249 29.19 2.05 -24.44
C TYR A 249 29.74 0.63 -24.63
N GLU A 250 29.82 0.17 -25.88
CA GLU A 250 30.36 -1.15 -26.22
C GLU A 250 31.81 -1.02 -26.62
N ARG A 251 32.70 -1.87 -26.08
CA ARG A 251 34.06 -2.00 -26.60
C ARG A 251 33.98 -2.62 -27.98
N LYS A 252 34.49 -1.93 -29.00
CA LYS A 252 34.78 -2.57 -30.26
C LYS A 252 35.80 -3.67 -30.04
N VAL A 253 35.41 -4.91 -30.19
CA VAL A 253 36.36 -6.02 -30.29
C VAL A 253 36.95 -5.92 -31.71
N GLU A 254 38.24 -5.65 -31.81
CA GLU A 254 38.94 -5.64 -33.09
C GLU A 254 38.75 -7.02 -33.76
N GLY A 255 38.06 -7.04 -34.90
CA GLY A 255 37.86 -8.25 -35.70
C GLY A 255 36.45 -8.65 -36.06
N THR A 256 35.40 -7.92 -35.68
CA THR A 256 34.05 -8.19 -36.15
C THR A 256 33.58 -7.12 -37.13
N GLU A 257 33.23 -7.56 -38.32
CA GLU A 257 32.71 -6.69 -39.43
C GLU A 257 31.40 -6.00 -39.00
N ALA A 258 31.26 -4.78 -39.49
CA ALA A 258 30.23 -3.83 -39.14
C ALA A 258 28.80 -4.34 -39.42
N GLY A 259 27.98 -4.39 -38.39
CA GLY A 259 26.52 -4.49 -38.52
C GLY A 259 25.91 -3.14 -38.85
N SER A 260 24.77 -3.19 -39.46
CA SER A 260 23.81 -2.21 -39.96
C SER A 260 23.95 -0.72 -39.61
N PRO A 261 23.65 0.20 -40.53
CA PRO A 261 23.93 1.65 -40.38
C PRO A 261 23.01 2.45 -39.44
N ASP A 262 22.07 1.79 -38.76
CA ASP A 262 21.11 2.50 -37.87
C ASP A 262 21.51 2.54 -36.38
N ASP A 263 22.69 2.00 -36.04
CA ASP A 263 23.15 1.99 -34.64
C ASP A 263 24.09 3.19 -34.40
N LYS A 264 23.56 4.23 -33.72
CA LYS A 264 24.34 5.40 -33.27
C LYS A 264 25.26 5.01 -32.13
N THR A 265 26.33 4.28 -32.41
CA THR A 265 27.36 3.93 -31.45
C THR A 265 28.43 5.03 -31.39
N VAL A 266 28.53 5.72 -30.30
CA VAL A 266 29.63 6.68 -30.05
C VAL A 266 30.79 5.90 -29.45
N SER A 267 31.89 5.75 -30.18
CA SER A 267 33.13 5.15 -29.67
C SER A 267 33.98 6.23 -28.98
N ILE A 268 34.19 6.08 -27.67
CA ILE A 268 35.14 6.89 -26.92
C ILE A 268 36.42 6.09 -26.73
N SER A 269 37.56 6.57 -27.27
CA SER A 269 38.88 6.02 -26.95
C SER A 269 39.27 6.49 -25.54
N PRO A 270 39.72 5.60 -24.65
CA PRO A 270 40.16 5.99 -23.33
C PRO A 270 41.51 6.73 -23.47
N THR A 271 41.51 8.03 -23.24
CA THR A 271 42.74 8.75 -22.84
C THR A 271 43.10 8.23 -21.43
N ALA A 272 44.32 7.70 -21.31
CA ALA A 272 44.87 7.27 -20.05
C ALA A 272 45.02 8.48 -19.10
N GLY A 273 44.03 8.68 -18.23
CA GLY A 273 44.09 9.63 -17.12
C GLY A 273 44.35 8.86 -15.82
N GLU A 274 45.41 9.21 -15.17
CA GLU A 274 45.94 8.62 -13.93
C GLU A 274 44.87 8.50 -12.85
N VAL A 275 44.83 7.31 -12.25
CA VAL A 275 44.04 7.00 -11.04
C VAL A 275 44.75 7.61 -9.84
N PRO A 276 44.13 8.50 -9.04
CA PRO A 276 44.71 8.94 -7.79
C PRO A 276 44.74 7.76 -6.79
N LYS A 277 45.94 7.37 -6.37
CA LYS A 277 46.18 6.51 -5.21
C LYS A 277 45.87 7.29 -3.94
N GLY A 278 45.00 6.76 -3.10
CA GLY A 278 44.86 7.15 -1.70
C GLY A 278 43.39 7.21 -1.26
N ILE A 279 42.96 6.26 -0.51
CA ILE A 279 42.67 6.29 0.93
C ILE A 279 42.04 4.93 1.30
N ALA A 280 42.89 4.05 1.79
CA ALA A 280 42.48 2.95 2.62
C ALA A 280 42.74 3.36 4.08
N GLN A 281 41.70 3.46 4.88
CA GLN A 281 41.82 3.34 6.34
C GLN A 281 40.62 2.63 6.91
N THR A 282 40.81 1.35 7.10
CA THR A 282 40.07 0.46 7.98
C THR A 282 40.34 0.82 9.43
N THR A 283 39.30 1.18 10.18
CA THR A 283 39.35 1.18 11.66
C THR A 283 38.42 0.12 12.20
N THR A 284 39.00 -1.02 12.54
CA THR A 284 38.43 -2.08 13.35
C THR A 284 38.35 -1.62 14.81
N ARG A 285 37.17 -1.42 15.34
CA ARG A 285 36.94 -1.13 16.77
C ARG A 285 36.61 -2.42 17.51
N LYS A 286 37.62 -2.97 18.22
CA LYS A 286 37.44 -4.09 19.17
C LYS A 286 36.59 -3.63 20.37
N ARG A 287 35.46 -4.31 20.61
CA ARG A 287 34.72 -4.22 21.86
C ARG A 287 35.36 -5.10 22.93
N LYS A 288 35.85 -4.49 24.00
CA LYS A 288 36.21 -5.20 25.25
C LYS A 288 34.93 -5.44 26.04
N LYS A 289 34.76 -6.71 26.49
CA LYS A 289 33.81 -7.12 27.54
C LYS A 289 34.32 -6.62 28.88
N LYS A 290 33.42 -6.08 29.66
CA LYS A 290 33.37 -6.16 31.13
C LYS A 290 31.91 -6.37 31.53
#